data_aba0a687d09cdf801865eaef7d64fd96
#
_entry.id   aba0a687d09cdf801865eaef7d64fd96
#
_cell.length_a   1.000
_cell.length_b   1.000
_cell.length_c   1.000
_cell.angle_alpha   90.00
_cell.angle_beta   90.00
_cell.angle_gamma   90.00
#
_symmetry.space_group_name_H-M   'P 1'
#
loop_
_entity.id
_entity.type
_entity.pdbx_description
1 polymer ?
#
loop_
_entity_poly.entity_id
_entity_poly.type
_entity_poly.pdbx_seq_one_letter_code
_entity_poly.pdbx_strand_id
1 'polypeptide(L)'
;GIEGDTIGICPVGCSVMAYDYFNCDMIEAAHGRAPAVATGVKRSLPDSVVFTYQGDGDLAAIGTCETVHAAARGENITVIFVNNTIYGMTGGQMAPTTIPGQVTQTTPYGRVPRIQGYPVKVCEMLAAVDGTALAQRVAVDSVPHIKEAKAAIKKAFENQINKRGFSIVE
;
A
#
# COMPACT_ATOMS: atom_id res chain seq x y z
N GLY A 1 -1.23 -23.93 4.34
CA GLY A 1 -1.32 -22.53 3.99
C GLY A 1 -1.81 -21.71 5.15
N ILE A 2 -1.75 -20.42 5.01
CA ILE A 2 -2.20 -19.44 6.02
C ILE A 2 -3.50 -18.76 5.61
N GLU A 3 -4.16 -19.22 4.54
CA GLU A 3 -5.34 -18.56 3.97
C GLU A 3 -6.48 -18.44 4.99
N GLY A 4 -6.71 -19.49 5.79
CA GLY A 4 -7.77 -19.51 6.80
C GLY A 4 -7.55 -18.60 8.01
N ASP A 5 -6.30 -18.10 8.20
CA ASP A 5 -5.92 -17.19 9.27
C ASP A 5 -5.60 -15.78 8.74
N THR A 6 -5.88 -15.54 7.45
CA THR A 6 -5.53 -14.30 6.76
C THR A 6 -6.76 -13.43 6.53
N ILE A 7 -6.64 -12.14 6.86
CA ILE A 7 -7.66 -11.13 6.62
C ILE A 7 -7.07 -10.02 5.78
N GLY A 8 -7.66 -9.79 4.60
CA GLY A 8 -7.28 -8.70 3.70
C GLY A 8 -8.20 -7.50 3.87
N ILE A 9 -7.66 -6.30 3.70
CA ILE A 9 -8.42 -5.05 3.74
C ILE A 9 -8.22 -4.30 2.44
N CYS A 10 -9.32 -4.10 1.71
CA CYS A 10 -9.37 -3.36 0.46
C CYS A 10 -10.14 -2.05 0.66
N PRO A 11 -9.49 -0.90 0.46
CA PRO A 11 -10.17 0.39 0.51
C PRO A 11 -10.77 0.78 -0.85
N VAL A 12 -11.45 1.92 -0.87
CA VAL A 12 -12.01 2.51 -2.10
C VAL A 12 -10.93 2.80 -3.15
N GLY A 13 -11.28 2.62 -4.41
CA GLY A 13 -10.43 2.73 -5.59
C GLY A 13 -10.39 1.40 -6.35
N CYS A 14 -9.53 1.27 -7.37
CA CYS A 14 -9.44 0.02 -8.15
C CYS A 14 -9.12 -1.20 -7.27
N SER A 15 -8.43 -1.00 -6.17
CA SER A 15 -8.06 -2.06 -5.23
C SER A 15 -9.24 -2.70 -4.50
N VAL A 16 -10.41 -2.05 -4.44
CA VAL A 16 -11.60 -2.60 -3.78
C VAL A 16 -12.04 -3.91 -4.42
N MET A 17 -11.87 -4.04 -5.73
CA MET A 17 -12.25 -5.26 -6.47
C MET A 17 -11.41 -6.50 -6.09
N ALA A 18 -10.31 -6.31 -5.34
CA ALA A 18 -9.44 -7.42 -4.95
C ALA A 18 -10.14 -8.45 -4.04
N TYR A 19 -11.24 -8.08 -3.37
CA TYR A 19 -12.02 -9.02 -2.55
C TYR A 19 -12.61 -10.17 -3.38
N ASP A 20 -12.85 -9.98 -4.68
CA ASP A 20 -13.32 -11.04 -5.57
C ASP A 20 -12.21 -12.03 -6.01
N TYR A 21 -10.94 -11.71 -5.73
CA TYR A 21 -9.80 -12.44 -6.27
C TYR A 21 -8.93 -13.12 -5.20
N PHE A 22 -8.96 -12.66 -3.96
CA PHE A 22 -8.22 -13.29 -2.87
C PHE A 22 -9.05 -14.39 -2.20
N ASN A 23 -8.45 -15.56 -2.01
CA ASN A 23 -9.06 -16.68 -1.30
C ASN A 23 -8.78 -16.60 0.22
N CYS A 24 -9.23 -15.52 0.86
CA CYS A 24 -9.17 -15.30 2.30
C CYS A 24 -10.32 -14.36 2.71
N ASP A 25 -10.51 -14.18 3.99
CA ASP A 25 -11.50 -13.21 4.49
C ASP A 25 -11.10 -11.79 4.09
N MET A 26 -12.07 -11.02 3.61
CA MET A 26 -11.84 -9.66 3.14
C MET A 26 -12.78 -8.66 3.81
N ILE A 27 -12.24 -7.48 4.11
CA ILE A 27 -13.00 -6.34 4.67
C ILE A 27 -12.84 -5.15 3.73
N GLU A 28 -13.95 -4.53 3.35
CA GLU A 28 -13.93 -3.25 2.65
C GLU A 28 -13.78 -2.10 3.65
N ALA A 29 -12.84 -1.19 3.39
CA ALA A 29 -12.61 -0.01 4.21
C ALA A 29 -12.97 1.27 3.46
N ALA A 30 -13.37 2.31 4.18
CA ALA A 30 -13.51 3.64 3.62
C ALA A 30 -12.16 4.12 3.03
N HIS A 31 -12.24 5.02 2.04
CA HIS A 31 -11.08 5.55 1.32
C HIS A 31 -10.02 6.11 2.26
N GLY A 32 -8.79 5.64 2.14
CA GLY A 32 -7.65 6.01 2.98
C GLY A 32 -7.62 5.39 4.38
N ARG A 33 -8.59 4.54 4.73
CA ARG A 33 -8.74 4.02 6.09
C ARG A 33 -8.28 2.58 6.28
N ALA A 34 -7.77 1.94 5.23
CA ALA A 34 -7.34 0.54 5.31
C ALA A 34 -6.30 0.28 6.43
N PRO A 35 -5.24 1.10 6.63
CA PRO A 35 -4.29 0.87 7.72
C PRO A 35 -4.91 1.03 9.12
N ALA A 36 -5.91 1.91 9.27
CA ALA A 36 -6.64 2.07 10.54
C ALA A 36 -7.52 0.85 10.83
N VAL A 37 -8.26 0.36 9.81
CA VAL A 37 -9.07 -0.87 9.93
C VAL A 37 -8.17 -2.06 10.22
N ALA A 38 -7.06 -2.20 9.47
CA ALA A 38 -6.07 -3.26 9.70
C ALA A 38 -5.50 -3.24 11.12
N THR A 39 -5.21 -2.05 11.66
CA THR A 39 -4.79 -1.88 13.05
C THR A 39 -5.84 -2.42 14.03
N GLY A 40 -7.11 -2.05 13.84
CA GLY A 40 -8.21 -2.52 14.67
C GLY A 40 -8.39 -4.04 14.61
N VAL A 41 -8.40 -4.60 13.40
CA VAL A 41 -8.51 -6.06 13.17
C VAL A 41 -7.34 -6.79 13.83
N LYS A 42 -6.10 -6.35 13.58
CA LYS A 42 -4.89 -6.98 14.12
C LYS A 42 -4.84 -6.96 15.65
N ARG A 43 -5.31 -5.88 16.26
CA ARG A 43 -5.37 -5.78 17.73
C ARG A 43 -6.48 -6.63 18.36
N SER A 44 -7.57 -6.83 17.63
CA SER A 44 -8.67 -7.69 18.06
C SER A 44 -8.39 -9.17 17.83
N LEU A 45 -7.65 -9.49 16.78
CA LEU A 45 -7.24 -10.83 16.36
C LEU A 45 -5.72 -10.92 16.21
N PRO A 46 -4.96 -10.94 17.32
CA PRO A 46 -3.50 -10.76 17.29
C PRO A 46 -2.73 -11.88 16.57
N ASP A 47 -3.30 -13.05 16.43
CA ASP A 47 -2.67 -14.19 15.78
C ASP A 47 -3.00 -14.27 14.28
N SER A 48 -4.03 -13.57 13.81
CA SER A 48 -4.35 -13.52 12.37
C SER A 48 -3.30 -12.76 11.57
N VAL A 49 -3.09 -13.17 10.32
CA VAL A 49 -2.29 -12.43 9.33
C VAL A 49 -3.17 -11.36 8.71
N VAL A 50 -2.79 -10.09 8.86
CA VAL A 50 -3.60 -8.96 8.39
C VAL A 50 -2.81 -8.16 7.35
N PHE A 51 -3.39 -7.96 6.16
CA PHE A 51 -2.77 -7.12 5.14
C PHE A 51 -3.74 -6.11 4.54
N THR A 52 -3.21 -5.04 4.00
CA THR A 52 -3.96 -4.08 3.17
C THR A 52 -3.51 -4.17 1.72
N TYR A 53 -4.42 -3.93 0.77
CA TYR A 53 -4.12 -3.87 -0.66
C TYR A 53 -4.63 -2.53 -1.20
N GLN A 54 -3.72 -1.57 -1.42
CA GLN A 54 -4.05 -0.16 -1.61
C GLN A 54 -3.42 0.42 -2.87
N GLY A 55 -4.16 1.28 -3.56
CA GLY A 55 -3.63 2.10 -4.66
C GLY A 55 -2.99 3.41 -4.17
N ASP A 56 -2.36 4.14 -5.09
CA ASP A 56 -1.65 5.38 -4.80
C ASP A 56 -2.56 6.54 -4.37
N GLY A 57 -3.73 6.64 -4.97
CA GLY A 57 -4.74 7.62 -4.56
C GLY A 57 -5.30 7.35 -3.17
N ASP A 58 -5.36 6.10 -2.78
CA ASP A 58 -5.79 5.72 -1.44
C ASP A 58 -4.68 5.94 -0.40
N LEU A 59 -3.54 5.30 -0.58
CA LEU A 59 -2.47 5.29 0.42
C LEU A 59 -1.69 6.60 0.46
N ALA A 60 -1.26 7.11 -0.69
CA ALA A 60 -0.37 8.27 -0.77
C ALA A 60 -1.10 9.62 -0.82
N ALA A 61 -2.43 9.62 -0.92
CA ALA A 61 -3.26 10.83 -0.84
C ALA A 61 -4.03 10.84 0.49
N ILE A 62 -5.28 10.37 0.48
CA ILE A 62 -6.19 10.48 1.61
C ILE A 62 -5.77 9.61 2.81
N GLY A 63 -5.04 8.52 2.60
CA GLY A 63 -4.59 7.57 3.62
C GLY A 63 -3.17 7.77 4.13
N THR A 64 -2.49 8.85 3.74
CA THR A 64 -1.09 9.09 4.14
C THR A 64 -0.93 9.12 5.65
N CYS A 65 -1.82 9.82 6.34
CA CYS A 65 -1.77 9.98 7.79
C CYS A 65 -1.94 8.63 8.52
N GLU A 66 -2.92 7.83 8.12
CA GLU A 66 -3.18 6.51 8.68
C GLU A 66 -2.01 5.56 8.48
N THR A 67 -1.41 5.60 7.30
CA THR A 67 -0.24 4.77 6.95
C THR A 67 0.98 5.16 7.80
N VAL A 68 1.30 6.45 7.89
CA VAL A 68 2.41 6.96 8.71
C VAL A 68 2.22 6.59 10.18
N HIS A 69 1.01 6.77 10.71
CA HIS A 69 0.73 6.44 12.11
C HIS A 69 0.73 4.93 12.39
N ALA A 70 0.30 4.09 11.44
CA ALA A 70 0.42 2.64 11.57
C ALA A 70 1.90 2.22 11.61
N ALA A 71 2.73 2.78 10.73
CA ALA A 71 4.18 2.56 10.71
C ALA A 71 4.83 3.08 12.01
N ALA A 72 4.50 4.29 12.46
CA ALA A 72 5.06 4.88 13.68
C ALA A 72 4.76 4.06 14.95
N ARG A 73 3.58 3.41 14.99
CA ARG A 73 3.24 2.49 16.09
C ARG A 73 3.85 1.10 15.92
N GLY A 74 4.53 0.83 14.81
CA GLY A 74 5.05 -0.50 14.52
C GLY A 74 3.95 -1.56 14.44
N GLU A 75 2.77 -1.20 13.90
CA GLU A 75 1.65 -2.13 13.81
C GLU A 75 2.06 -3.38 13.02
N ASN A 76 1.80 -4.55 13.57
CA ASN A 76 2.22 -5.81 12.97
C ASN A 76 1.29 -6.21 11.81
N ILE A 77 1.31 -5.42 10.74
CA ILE A 77 0.53 -5.59 9.51
C ILE A 77 1.42 -5.52 8.27
N THR A 78 0.93 -6.07 7.15
CA THR A 78 1.58 -6.00 5.85
C THR A 78 0.79 -5.09 4.92
N VAL A 79 1.44 -4.10 4.32
CA VAL A 79 0.83 -3.19 3.34
C VAL A 79 1.35 -3.55 1.95
N ILE A 80 0.44 -3.91 1.05
CA ILE A 80 0.72 -4.06 -0.38
C ILE A 80 0.24 -2.79 -1.07
N PHE A 81 1.19 -2.01 -1.57
CA PHE A 81 0.95 -0.72 -2.18
C PHE A 81 1.13 -0.78 -3.69
N VAL A 82 0.04 -0.78 -4.43
CA VAL A 82 0.03 -0.78 -5.90
C VAL A 82 0.12 0.66 -6.39
N ASN A 83 1.30 1.06 -6.82
CA ASN A 83 1.58 2.41 -7.30
C ASN A 83 1.71 2.41 -8.83
N ASN A 84 0.66 2.82 -9.52
CA ASN A 84 0.66 3.06 -10.98
C ASN A 84 0.78 4.55 -11.34
N THR A 85 0.99 5.43 -10.35
CA THR A 85 1.22 6.87 -10.51
C THR A 85 0.04 7.67 -11.07
N ILE A 86 -1.19 7.13 -11.02
CA ILE A 86 -2.38 7.77 -11.59
C ILE A 86 -3.66 7.33 -10.88
N TYR A 87 -4.67 8.22 -10.80
CA TYR A 87 -6.00 7.84 -10.35
C TYR A 87 -6.76 7.12 -11.48
N GLY A 88 -6.71 5.78 -11.49
CA GLY A 88 -7.29 4.98 -12.57
C GLY A 88 -8.82 5.02 -12.60
N MET A 89 -9.49 4.70 -11.49
CA MET A 89 -10.94 4.55 -11.40
C MET A 89 -11.71 5.82 -11.79
N THR A 90 -11.18 6.99 -11.49
CA THR A 90 -11.83 8.29 -11.76
C THR A 90 -11.51 8.87 -13.14
N GLY A 91 -10.70 8.19 -13.96
CA GLY A 91 -10.43 8.55 -15.34
C GLY A 91 -9.02 9.08 -15.63
N GLY A 92 -8.05 8.89 -14.76
CA GLY A 92 -6.65 9.14 -15.06
C GLY A 92 -6.10 10.50 -14.63
N GLN A 93 -6.55 11.03 -13.50
CA GLN A 93 -6.01 12.26 -12.91
C GLN A 93 -4.65 12.03 -12.28
N MET A 94 -3.92 13.11 -12.07
CA MET A 94 -2.64 13.11 -11.36
C MET A 94 -2.80 12.61 -9.92
N ALA A 95 -2.00 11.61 -9.55
CA ALA A 95 -1.86 11.13 -8.17
C ALA A 95 -0.70 11.82 -7.44
N PRO A 96 -0.59 11.72 -6.11
CA PRO A 96 0.57 12.24 -5.38
C PRO A 96 1.90 11.67 -5.87
N THR A 97 1.91 10.45 -6.38
CA THR A 97 3.08 9.72 -6.86
C THR A 97 3.40 9.94 -8.33
N THR A 98 2.55 10.63 -9.09
CA THR A 98 2.79 10.94 -10.53
C THR A 98 4.16 11.56 -10.72
N ILE A 99 4.96 11.02 -11.62
CA ILE A 99 6.34 11.46 -11.84
C ILE A 99 6.39 12.78 -12.65
N PRO A 100 7.47 13.60 -12.51
CA PRO A 100 7.66 14.80 -13.32
C PRO A 100 7.64 14.48 -14.81
N GLY A 101 6.94 15.30 -15.58
CA GLY A 101 6.79 15.13 -17.03
C GLY A 101 5.68 14.14 -17.44
N GLN A 102 5.12 13.36 -16.53
CA GLN A 102 4.05 12.43 -16.85
C GLN A 102 2.75 13.18 -17.19
N VAL A 103 2.20 12.84 -18.35
CA VAL A 103 0.91 13.35 -18.83
C VAL A 103 -0.24 12.58 -18.16
N THR A 104 -1.20 13.32 -17.62
CA THR A 104 -2.43 12.79 -17.01
C THR A 104 -3.60 13.70 -17.40
N GLN A 105 -4.83 13.34 -17.03
CA GLN A 105 -6.01 14.19 -17.28
C GLN A 105 -5.90 15.59 -16.68
N THR A 106 -5.23 15.72 -15.51
CA THR A 106 -5.05 17.01 -14.84
C THR A 106 -3.66 17.61 -15.02
N THR A 107 -2.77 16.94 -15.74
CA THR A 107 -1.46 17.43 -16.16
C THR A 107 -1.25 17.19 -17.65
N PRO A 108 -2.04 17.82 -18.54
CA PRO A 108 -2.04 17.52 -19.98
C PRO A 108 -0.73 17.84 -20.69
N TYR A 109 0.11 18.68 -20.10
CA TYR A 109 1.44 19.04 -20.61
C TYR A 109 2.57 18.40 -19.80
N GLY A 110 2.25 17.40 -18.98
CA GLY A 110 3.16 16.77 -18.00
C GLY A 110 3.16 17.46 -16.64
N ARG A 111 3.46 16.68 -15.57
CA ARG A 111 3.60 17.23 -14.22
C ARG A 111 4.80 18.14 -14.11
N VAL A 112 4.60 19.38 -13.72
CA VAL A 112 5.65 20.38 -13.47
C VAL A 112 5.78 20.59 -11.97
N PRO A 113 6.86 20.16 -11.31
CA PRO A 113 7.00 20.23 -9.85
C PRO A 113 6.79 21.62 -9.24
N ARG A 114 7.19 22.67 -9.94
CA ARG A 114 7.01 24.06 -9.50
C ARG A 114 5.51 24.46 -9.39
N ILE A 115 4.63 23.78 -10.13
CA ILE A 115 3.19 24.09 -10.18
C ILE A 115 2.40 23.05 -9.36
N GLN A 116 2.65 21.75 -9.56
CA GLN A 116 1.88 20.66 -8.96
C GLN A 116 2.61 19.93 -7.82
N GLY A 117 3.77 20.42 -7.39
CA GLY A 117 4.58 19.80 -6.33
C GLY A 117 5.35 18.56 -6.80
N TYR A 118 6.23 18.09 -5.95
CA TYR A 118 7.03 16.88 -6.18
C TYR A 118 6.26 15.60 -5.83
N PRO A 119 6.58 14.47 -6.46
CA PRO A 119 5.98 13.19 -6.13
C PRO A 119 6.33 12.75 -4.70
N VAL A 120 5.34 12.17 -4.02
CA VAL A 120 5.55 11.56 -2.71
C VAL A 120 6.29 10.25 -2.88
N LYS A 121 7.39 10.09 -2.14
CA LYS A 121 8.23 8.88 -2.10
C LYS A 121 7.86 8.08 -0.85
N VAL A 122 6.84 7.24 -0.97
CA VAL A 122 6.22 6.55 0.19
C VAL A 122 7.20 5.62 0.89
N CYS A 123 7.90 4.76 0.15
CA CYS A 123 8.85 3.81 0.77
C CYS A 123 9.98 4.54 1.49
N GLU A 124 10.55 5.60 0.90
CA GLU A 124 11.61 6.39 1.52
C GLU A 124 11.12 7.11 2.78
N MET A 125 9.92 7.66 2.73
CA MET A 125 9.30 8.32 3.88
C MET A 125 9.08 7.33 5.04
N LEU A 126 8.53 6.17 4.74
CA LEU A 126 8.24 5.16 5.76
C LEU A 126 9.48 4.42 6.25
N ALA A 127 10.53 4.30 5.43
CA ALA A 127 11.81 3.74 5.85
C ALA A 127 12.51 4.57 6.94
N ALA A 128 12.16 5.85 7.05
CA ALA A 128 12.67 6.74 8.10
C ALA A 128 11.89 6.63 9.43
N VAL A 129 10.85 5.81 9.47
CA VAL A 129 10.01 5.62 10.67
C VAL A 129 10.47 4.38 11.43
N ASP A 130 10.85 4.53 12.69
CA ASP A 130 11.47 3.48 13.52
C ASP A 130 10.61 2.20 13.66
N GLY A 131 9.28 2.31 13.58
CA GLY A 131 8.37 1.15 13.65
C GLY A 131 8.27 0.34 12.35
N THR A 132 8.97 0.75 11.28
CA THR A 132 8.96 0.07 9.99
C THR A 132 10.01 -1.04 9.94
N ALA A 133 9.56 -2.29 9.90
CA ALA A 133 10.42 -3.46 9.76
C ALA A 133 10.90 -3.70 8.31
N LEU A 134 10.10 -3.28 7.33
CA LEU A 134 10.44 -3.36 5.91
C LEU A 134 9.71 -2.26 5.12
N ALA A 135 10.46 -1.52 4.32
CA ALA A 135 9.93 -0.68 3.24
C ALA A 135 10.71 -1.00 1.97
N GLN A 136 10.06 -1.61 0.99
CA GLN A 136 10.71 -2.05 -0.23
C GLN A 136 9.86 -1.69 -1.45
N ARG A 137 10.50 -1.06 -2.45
CA ARG A 137 9.90 -0.83 -3.78
C ARG A 137 10.43 -1.87 -4.75
N VAL A 138 9.53 -2.41 -5.56
CA VAL A 138 9.80 -3.41 -6.59
C VAL A 138 9.03 -3.06 -7.86
N ALA A 139 9.40 -3.68 -8.98
CA ALA A 139 8.67 -3.56 -10.24
C ALA A 139 8.01 -4.90 -10.61
N VAL A 140 7.08 -4.86 -11.56
CA VAL A 140 6.39 -6.04 -12.09
C VAL A 140 6.36 -6.07 -13.62
N ASP A 141 7.26 -5.34 -14.26
CA ASP A 141 7.36 -5.14 -15.70
C ASP A 141 8.14 -6.24 -16.44
N SER A 142 8.77 -7.15 -15.71
CA SER A 142 9.57 -8.23 -16.27
C SER A 142 9.55 -9.47 -15.37
N VAL A 143 9.89 -10.65 -15.93
CA VAL A 143 9.94 -11.90 -15.16
C VAL A 143 10.91 -11.84 -13.98
N PRO A 144 12.13 -11.28 -14.10
CA PRO A 144 13.01 -11.06 -12.94
C PRO A 144 12.39 -10.20 -11.86
N HIS A 145 11.80 -9.05 -12.23
CA HIS A 145 11.15 -8.13 -11.29
C HIS A 145 9.93 -8.74 -10.60
N ILE A 146 9.13 -9.54 -11.31
CA ILE A 146 8.02 -10.30 -10.69
C ILE A 146 8.55 -11.29 -9.63
N LYS A 147 9.69 -11.94 -9.88
CA LYS A 147 10.31 -12.84 -8.87
C LYS A 147 10.78 -12.06 -7.66
N GLU A 148 11.36 -10.89 -7.87
CA GLU A 148 11.79 -9.98 -6.80
C GLU A 148 10.58 -9.48 -5.99
N ALA A 149 9.50 -9.06 -6.65
CA ALA A 149 8.27 -8.64 -6.00
C ALA A 149 7.67 -9.76 -5.13
N LYS A 150 7.62 -10.99 -5.64
CA LYS A 150 7.17 -12.16 -4.87
C LYS A 150 8.05 -12.40 -3.63
N ALA A 151 9.36 -12.26 -3.75
CA ALA A 151 10.28 -12.42 -2.64
C ALA A 151 10.09 -11.30 -1.58
N ALA A 152 9.90 -10.05 -2.01
CA ALA A 152 9.64 -8.93 -1.13
C ALA A 152 8.32 -9.09 -0.36
N ILE A 153 7.24 -9.48 -1.06
CA ILE A 153 5.93 -9.75 -0.44
C ILE A 153 6.05 -10.89 0.58
N LYS A 154 6.70 -11.99 0.20
CA LYS A 154 6.94 -13.10 1.13
C LYS A 154 7.67 -12.65 2.39
N LYS A 155 8.74 -11.86 2.24
CA LYS A 155 9.51 -11.30 3.36
C LYS A 155 8.65 -10.40 4.25
N ALA A 156 7.76 -9.59 3.67
CA ALA A 156 6.85 -8.74 4.43
C ALA A 156 5.89 -9.56 5.30
N PHE A 157 5.30 -10.63 4.75
CA PHE A 157 4.46 -11.54 5.52
C PHE A 157 5.25 -12.33 6.58
N GLU A 158 6.47 -12.77 6.28
CA GLU A 158 7.35 -13.41 7.26
C GLU A 158 7.70 -12.46 8.42
N ASN A 159 7.91 -11.17 8.15
CA ASN A 159 8.10 -10.17 9.20
C ASN A 159 6.87 -10.07 10.10
N GLN A 160 5.68 -10.05 9.53
CA GLN A 160 4.43 -10.01 10.30
C GLN A 160 4.24 -11.27 11.16
N ILE A 161 4.43 -12.47 10.59
CA ILE A 161 4.34 -13.75 11.31
C ILE A 161 5.33 -13.79 12.48
N ASN A 162 6.54 -13.25 12.26
CA ASN A 162 7.59 -13.17 13.29
C ASN A 162 7.44 -11.94 14.22
N LYS A 163 6.32 -11.20 14.15
CA LYS A 163 5.99 -10.04 15.01
C LYS A 163 7.06 -8.94 14.99
N ARG A 164 7.64 -8.66 13.81
CA ARG A 164 8.72 -7.67 13.64
C ARG A 164 8.23 -6.23 13.45
N GLY A 165 6.93 -6.02 13.26
CA GLY A 165 6.32 -4.71 13.08
C GLY A 165 5.81 -4.46 11.68
N PHE A 166 5.69 -3.19 11.31
CA PHE A 166 5.09 -2.72 10.07
C PHE A 166 5.94 -3.05 8.84
N SER A 167 5.32 -3.61 7.81
CA SER A 167 5.99 -3.88 6.53
C SER A 167 5.18 -3.34 5.37
N ILE A 168 5.86 -2.66 4.42
CA ILE A 168 5.27 -2.19 3.17
C ILE A 168 6.09 -2.66 1.97
N VAL A 169 5.38 -3.14 0.93
CA VAL A 169 5.93 -3.43 -0.40
C VAL A 169 5.17 -2.59 -1.42
N GLU A 170 5.89 -1.66 -2.09
CA GLU A 170 5.44 -0.82 -3.18
C GLU A 170 5.76 -1.45 -4.53
#